data_08df71e9b8973f10c28345a2853afafc
#
_entry.id   08df71e9b8973f10c28345a2853afafc
#
_cell.length_a   1.000
_cell.length_b   1.000
_cell.length_c   1.000
_cell.angle_alpha   90.00
_cell.angle_beta   90.00
_cell.angle_gamma   90.00
#
_symmetry.space_group_name_H-M   'P 1'
#
loop_
_entity.id
_entity.type
_entity.pdbx_description
1 polymer ?
#
loop_
_entity_poly.entity_id
_entity_poly.type
_entity_poly.pdbx_seq_one_letter_code
_entity_poly.pdbx_strand_id
1 'polypeptide(L)'
;MSDNQAVDLKQSEAAGIYRLWLQMAEKEARCRLLEARLAQMEQSRSWRITAPLRALVGWLRVPAPVRRETPFVPLADTETPTQAPAWQTLFEQTTQGTGLPPGLGGAAAAPRCLIDVTELASRDLGAGVQRLTRRWLIELLVAPSDHGIEPVRLGEHGGYLLARQFLAELLGLSQEALGADTELKPANGDFLLGLDFCRDRAADLDLALGRLQQAGVPIALVLPDMLPAQHPEWFPQGIAAAFESWMQVCASRADTILCISKDAAEALRGRLPNGAGPRIAVLPMGADLPAAAPVPLPPRQAGALRLLMVGTIEPRKRYAQALDAFELLQGRGVAVDLLIVGHRGWETGPLFARIGRHARTGRNLHWLEDADDATLVNAYRQSDLLVMASEGEGYGLPIGEAALLGCGLLLRDIPVFREVAGESASYFVGNDGPSLADAIARWIAAPGSRPDPGAGGWVSWQHSAFSLKNETIERTSETDSDHDGLRIRP
;
A
#
# COMPACT_ATOMS: atom_id res chain seq x y z
N MET A 1 -23.66 -6.75 32.22
CA MET A 1 -22.57 -6.27 31.37
C MET A 1 -22.11 -4.94 31.95
N SER A 2 -20.82 -4.80 32.26
CA SER A 2 -20.30 -3.52 32.78
C SER A 2 -20.24 -2.48 31.65
N ASP A 3 -20.41 -1.21 31.97
CA ASP A 3 -20.37 -0.10 30.99
C ASP A 3 -19.11 -0.13 30.10
N ASN A 4 -17.98 -0.61 30.61
CA ASN A 4 -16.75 -0.79 29.84
C ASN A 4 -16.85 -1.84 28.72
N GLN A 5 -17.59 -2.92 28.92
CA GLN A 5 -17.78 -3.94 27.87
C GLN A 5 -18.71 -3.45 26.74
N ALA A 6 -19.64 -2.57 27.05
CA ALA A 6 -20.52 -1.96 26.05
C ALA A 6 -19.78 -0.90 25.21
N VAL A 7 -18.80 -0.21 25.79
CA VAL A 7 -17.93 0.76 25.10
C VAL A 7 -16.95 0.03 24.17
N ASP A 8 -16.31 -1.05 24.63
CA ASP A 8 -15.39 -1.85 23.81
C ASP A 8 -16.08 -2.52 22.61
N LEU A 9 -17.30 -3.03 22.79
CA LEU A 9 -18.10 -3.60 21.70
C LEU A 9 -18.46 -2.54 20.65
N LYS A 10 -18.89 -1.35 21.07
CA LYS A 10 -19.21 -0.24 20.17
C LYS A 10 -17.98 0.27 19.40
N GLN A 11 -16.81 0.33 20.03
CA GLN A 11 -15.56 0.70 19.36
C GLN A 11 -15.12 -0.35 18.35
N SER A 12 -15.28 -1.64 18.65
CA SER A 12 -14.97 -2.74 17.74
C SER A 12 -15.91 -2.78 16.52
N GLU A 13 -17.20 -2.53 16.72
CA GLU A 13 -18.19 -2.45 15.64
C GLU A 13 -17.96 -1.22 14.77
N ALA A 14 -17.66 -0.06 15.34
CA ALA A 14 -17.34 1.16 14.61
C ALA A 14 -16.09 0.95 13.71
N ALA A 15 -15.05 0.32 14.23
CA ALA A 15 -13.85 -0.01 13.47
C ALA A 15 -14.14 -0.99 12.31
N GLY A 16 -15.06 -1.94 12.50
CA GLY A 16 -15.45 -2.91 11.46
C GLY A 16 -16.19 -2.26 10.29
N ILE A 17 -17.11 -1.37 10.60
CA ILE A 17 -17.96 -0.70 9.59
C ILE A 17 -17.16 0.35 8.80
N TYR A 18 -16.27 1.05 9.47
CA TYR A 18 -15.36 1.96 8.82
C TYR A 18 -14.46 1.25 7.79
N ARG A 19 -13.96 0.05 8.10
CA ARG A 19 -13.21 -0.79 7.14
C ARG A 19 -14.03 -1.14 5.90
N LEU A 20 -15.32 -1.43 6.06
CA LEU A 20 -16.23 -1.69 4.93
C LEU A 20 -16.42 -0.47 4.03
N TRP A 21 -16.56 0.71 4.63
CA TRP A 21 -16.66 1.97 3.87
C TRP A 21 -15.41 2.25 3.04
N LEU A 22 -14.22 2.02 3.62
CA LEU A 22 -12.95 2.14 2.90
C LEU A 22 -12.87 1.25 1.66
N GLN A 23 -13.31 0.00 1.79
CA GLN A 23 -13.34 -0.92 0.66
C GLN A 23 -14.27 -0.46 -0.46
N MET A 24 -15.37 0.17 -0.12
CA MET A 24 -16.30 0.71 -1.11
C MET A 24 -15.74 1.96 -1.80
N ALA A 25 -15.18 2.89 -1.04
CA ALA A 25 -14.53 4.09 -1.59
C ALA A 25 -13.36 3.73 -2.53
N GLU A 26 -12.58 2.72 -2.17
CA GLU A 26 -11.50 2.20 -3.02
C GLU A 26 -12.02 1.59 -4.33
N LYS A 27 -13.12 0.84 -4.29
CA LYS A 27 -13.76 0.28 -5.49
C LYS A 27 -14.30 1.37 -6.42
N GLU A 28 -14.95 2.38 -5.86
CA GLU A 28 -15.49 3.48 -6.67
C GLU A 28 -14.39 4.35 -7.29
N ALA A 29 -13.32 4.66 -6.54
CA ALA A 29 -12.15 5.36 -7.07
C ALA A 29 -11.52 4.59 -8.24
N ARG A 30 -11.46 3.26 -8.13
CA ARG A 30 -10.96 2.39 -9.18
C ARG A 30 -11.87 2.38 -10.43
N CYS A 31 -13.18 2.34 -10.27
CA CYS A 31 -14.12 2.42 -11.39
C CYS A 31 -13.94 3.75 -12.14
N ARG A 32 -13.85 4.87 -11.42
CA ARG A 32 -13.63 6.20 -12.04
C ARG A 32 -12.29 6.29 -12.76
N LEU A 33 -11.22 5.68 -12.20
CA LEU A 33 -9.92 5.63 -12.86
C LEU A 33 -9.97 4.84 -14.18
N LEU A 34 -10.68 3.71 -14.19
CA LEU A 34 -10.86 2.89 -15.40
C LEU A 34 -11.69 3.64 -16.45
N GLU A 35 -12.71 4.36 -16.05
CA GLU A 35 -13.53 5.21 -16.93
C GLU A 35 -12.71 6.36 -17.52
N ALA A 36 -11.90 7.02 -16.70
CA ALA A 36 -10.99 8.07 -17.15
C ALA A 36 -9.92 7.53 -18.13
N ARG A 37 -9.36 6.34 -17.88
CA ARG A 37 -8.44 5.67 -18.80
C ARG A 37 -9.12 5.29 -20.12
N LEU A 38 -10.34 4.79 -20.06
CA LEU A 38 -11.13 4.47 -21.26
C LEU A 38 -11.36 5.74 -22.09
N ALA A 39 -11.78 6.82 -21.47
CA ALA A 39 -11.97 8.10 -22.12
C ALA A 39 -10.66 8.65 -22.72
N GLN A 40 -9.53 8.52 -22.03
CA GLN A 40 -8.22 8.92 -22.54
C GLN A 40 -7.78 8.06 -23.74
N MET A 41 -8.02 6.73 -23.68
CA MET A 41 -7.77 5.84 -24.80
C MET A 41 -8.62 6.22 -26.01
N GLU A 42 -9.91 6.50 -25.83
CA GLU A 42 -10.84 6.88 -26.91
C GLU A 42 -10.45 8.22 -27.55
N GLN A 43 -9.84 9.13 -26.81
CA GLN A 43 -9.33 10.41 -27.31
C GLN A 43 -7.96 10.30 -27.98
N SER A 44 -7.23 9.19 -27.80
CA SER A 44 -5.88 9.02 -28.34
C SER A 44 -5.88 9.04 -29.89
N ARG A 45 -4.80 9.58 -30.46
CA ARG A 45 -4.61 9.59 -31.94
C ARG A 45 -4.64 8.16 -32.50
N SER A 46 -4.05 7.21 -31.82
CA SER A 46 -4.00 5.81 -32.23
C SER A 46 -5.41 5.19 -32.28
N TRP A 47 -6.25 5.49 -31.29
CA TRP A 47 -7.62 5.01 -31.25
C TRP A 47 -8.47 5.60 -32.37
N ARG A 48 -8.31 6.89 -32.69
CA ARG A 48 -9.00 7.57 -33.80
C ARG A 48 -8.57 7.05 -35.16
N ILE A 49 -7.27 6.85 -35.39
CA ILE A 49 -6.71 6.33 -36.65
C ILE A 49 -7.18 4.90 -36.91
N THR A 50 -7.34 4.06 -35.87
CA THR A 50 -7.77 2.66 -36.00
C THR A 50 -9.27 2.49 -35.95
N ALA A 51 -10.07 3.54 -35.76
CA ALA A 51 -11.55 3.49 -35.73
C ALA A 51 -12.17 2.86 -36.99
N PRO A 52 -11.75 3.19 -38.23
CA PRO A 52 -12.27 2.56 -39.44
C PRO A 52 -11.99 1.04 -39.50
N LEU A 53 -10.80 0.62 -39.07
CA LEU A 53 -10.41 -0.79 -39.02
C LEU A 53 -11.23 -1.59 -37.98
N ARG A 54 -11.52 -1.00 -36.83
CA ARG A 54 -12.39 -1.63 -35.82
C ARG A 54 -13.84 -1.76 -36.29
N ALA A 55 -14.34 -0.76 -37.01
CA ALA A 55 -15.66 -0.82 -37.61
C ALA A 55 -15.73 -1.94 -38.67
N LEU A 56 -14.69 -2.10 -39.50
CA LEU A 56 -14.57 -3.14 -40.50
C LEU A 56 -14.52 -4.54 -39.87
N VAL A 57 -13.73 -4.72 -38.80
CA VAL A 57 -13.63 -5.98 -38.04
C VAL A 57 -14.95 -6.30 -37.31
N GLY A 58 -15.66 -5.27 -36.82
CA GLY A 58 -17.00 -5.44 -36.25
C GLY A 58 -18.03 -5.94 -37.30
N TRP A 59 -17.88 -5.50 -38.55
CA TRP A 59 -18.75 -5.93 -39.68
C TRP A 59 -18.42 -7.31 -40.20
N LEU A 60 -17.16 -7.75 -40.10
CA LEU A 60 -16.67 -9.07 -40.51
C LEU A 60 -16.82 -10.17 -39.44
N ARG A 61 -17.32 -9.87 -38.26
CA ARG A 61 -17.64 -10.89 -37.27
C ARG A 61 -18.86 -11.69 -37.69
N VAL A 62 -18.60 -12.79 -38.33
CA VAL A 62 -19.55 -13.91 -38.44
C VAL A 62 -19.98 -14.31 -37.05
N PRO A 63 -21.26 -14.40 -36.72
CA PRO A 63 -21.70 -14.82 -35.40
C PRO A 63 -21.12 -16.19 -35.10
N ALA A 64 -20.39 -16.31 -34.00
CA ALA A 64 -19.91 -17.59 -33.51
C ALA A 64 -21.11 -18.53 -33.29
N PRO A 65 -20.98 -19.84 -33.57
CA PRO A 65 -22.07 -20.79 -33.37
C PRO A 65 -22.51 -20.74 -31.91
N VAL A 66 -23.78 -20.51 -31.71
CA VAL A 66 -24.45 -20.49 -30.41
C VAL A 66 -24.17 -21.83 -29.72
N ARG A 67 -23.28 -21.83 -28.73
CA ARG A 67 -23.23 -22.92 -27.74
C ARG A 67 -24.58 -22.90 -27.03
N ARG A 68 -25.29 -24.02 -27.09
CA ARG A 68 -26.48 -24.23 -26.26
C ARG A 68 -26.07 -24.06 -24.81
N GLU A 69 -26.45 -22.93 -24.24
CA GLU A 69 -26.42 -22.70 -22.82
C GLU A 69 -27.44 -23.64 -22.17
N THR A 70 -27.01 -24.44 -21.22
CA THR A 70 -27.91 -25.06 -20.27
C THR A 70 -28.71 -23.95 -19.60
N PRO A 71 -30.03 -24.07 -19.44
CA PRO A 71 -30.85 -23.01 -18.89
C PRO A 71 -30.36 -22.68 -17.49
N PHE A 72 -29.92 -21.42 -17.33
CA PHE A 72 -29.70 -20.80 -16.02
C PHE A 72 -31.08 -20.80 -15.33
N VAL A 73 -31.17 -21.56 -14.23
CA VAL A 73 -32.30 -21.49 -13.32
C VAL A 73 -32.07 -20.22 -12.49
N PRO A 74 -32.90 -19.19 -12.61
CA PRO A 74 -32.79 -18.04 -11.69
C PRO A 74 -33.05 -18.55 -10.28
N LEU A 75 -32.12 -18.37 -9.39
CA LEU A 75 -32.41 -18.39 -7.96
C LEU A 75 -33.50 -17.34 -7.72
N ALA A 76 -34.59 -17.76 -7.13
CA ALA A 76 -35.75 -16.93 -6.84
C ALA A 76 -35.31 -15.61 -6.22
N ASP A 77 -35.88 -14.52 -6.72
CA ASP A 77 -35.75 -13.17 -6.17
C ASP A 77 -36.04 -13.21 -4.66
N THR A 78 -34.98 -13.32 -3.87
CA THR A 78 -35.05 -12.90 -2.50
C THR A 78 -34.98 -11.38 -2.54
N GLU A 79 -36.09 -10.74 -2.22
CA GLU A 79 -36.22 -9.30 -2.05
C GLU A 79 -35.02 -8.81 -1.25
N THR A 80 -34.15 -8.05 -1.90
CA THR A 80 -33.04 -7.37 -1.24
C THR A 80 -33.65 -6.32 -0.33
N PRO A 81 -33.40 -6.34 0.98
CA PRO A 81 -33.90 -5.29 1.86
C PRO A 81 -33.32 -3.95 1.40
N THR A 82 -34.14 -3.01 1.05
CA THR A 82 -33.81 -1.60 0.78
C THR A 82 -33.43 -0.87 2.08
N GLN A 83 -32.68 -1.49 2.97
CA GLN A 83 -32.06 -0.80 4.09
C GLN A 83 -30.67 -0.34 3.67
N ALA A 84 -30.44 0.97 3.84
CA ALA A 84 -29.11 1.53 3.71
C ALA A 84 -28.10 0.65 4.48
N PRO A 85 -26.94 0.34 3.91
CA PRO A 85 -25.98 -0.52 4.57
C PRO A 85 -25.70 0.00 5.99
N ALA A 86 -25.59 -0.89 6.96
CA ALA A 86 -25.44 -0.53 8.39
C ALA A 86 -24.27 0.45 8.65
N TRP A 87 -23.26 0.49 7.75
CA TRP A 87 -22.15 1.42 7.79
C TRP A 87 -22.58 2.90 7.53
N GLN A 88 -23.54 3.14 6.64
CA GLN A 88 -24.05 4.49 6.36
C GLN A 88 -24.67 5.11 7.61
N THR A 89 -25.44 4.31 8.34
CA THR A 89 -26.05 4.73 9.61
C THR A 89 -25.01 5.00 10.69
N LEU A 90 -23.94 4.20 10.76
CA LEU A 90 -22.89 4.39 11.78
C LEU A 90 -21.93 5.53 11.42
N PHE A 91 -21.64 5.73 10.13
CA PHE A 91 -20.91 6.90 9.64
C PHE A 91 -21.67 8.20 9.99
N GLU A 92 -22.98 8.26 9.73
CA GLU A 92 -23.83 9.38 10.11
C GLU A 92 -23.86 9.60 11.64
N GLN A 93 -23.83 8.54 12.44
CA GLN A 93 -23.75 8.61 13.90
C GLN A 93 -22.37 9.03 14.41
N THR A 94 -21.29 8.57 13.79
CA THR A 94 -19.90 8.88 14.20
C THR A 94 -19.49 10.30 13.80
N THR A 95 -20.04 10.82 12.71
CA THR A 95 -19.79 12.17 12.21
C THR A 95 -20.71 13.22 12.83
N GLN A 96 -21.59 12.85 13.78
CA GLN A 96 -22.53 13.75 14.44
C GLN A 96 -23.34 14.64 13.46
N GLY A 97 -23.63 14.12 12.28
CA GLY A 97 -24.36 14.84 11.22
C GLY A 97 -23.52 15.81 10.38
N THR A 98 -22.21 15.91 10.61
CA THR A 98 -21.31 16.74 9.77
C THR A 98 -20.82 15.99 8.52
N GLY A 99 -20.90 14.65 8.51
CA GLY A 99 -20.40 13.82 7.40
C GLY A 99 -18.88 13.79 7.26
N LEU A 100 -18.13 14.33 8.22
CA LEU A 100 -16.66 14.44 8.15
C LEU A 100 -15.97 13.55 9.21
N PRO A 101 -14.81 12.97 8.93
CA PRO A 101 -14.03 12.18 9.89
C PRO A 101 -13.64 13.01 11.13
N PRO A 102 -13.56 12.40 12.33
CA PRO A 102 -13.22 13.09 13.57
C PRO A 102 -11.88 13.83 13.56
N GLY A 103 -10.89 13.30 12.83
CA GLY A 103 -9.57 13.93 12.68
C GLY A 103 -9.54 15.09 11.70
N LEU A 104 -10.59 15.29 10.88
CA LEU A 104 -10.60 16.34 9.88
C LEU A 104 -11.07 17.66 10.50
N GLY A 105 -10.26 18.70 10.38
CA GLY A 105 -10.69 20.06 10.67
C GLY A 105 -10.95 20.30 12.15
N GLY A 106 -9.92 20.25 12.99
CA GLY A 106 -9.96 20.86 14.32
C GLY A 106 -10.49 22.30 14.25
N ALA A 107 -10.97 22.85 15.36
CA ALA A 107 -11.41 24.23 15.42
C ALA A 107 -10.44 25.15 14.69
N ALA A 108 -10.91 26.18 14.02
CA ALA A 108 -10.14 27.06 13.12
C ALA A 108 -8.82 27.65 13.71
N ALA A 109 -8.49 27.36 14.96
CA ALA A 109 -7.32 27.78 15.70
C ALA A 109 -6.44 26.60 16.22
N ALA A 110 -6.78 25.33 15.94
CA ALA A 110 -5.97 24.21 16.40
C ALA A 110 -4.76 24.00 15.46
N PRO A 111 -3.59 23.54 15.98
CA PRO A 111 -2.47 23.12 15.16
C PRO A 111 -2.88 22.03 14.17
N ARG A 112 -2.30 22.03 12.97
CA ARG A 112 -2.63 21.06 11.92
C ARG A 112 -1.45 20.14 11.61
N CYS A 113 -1.76 18.86 11.39
CA CYS A 113 -0.88 17.93 10.74
C CYS A 113 -1.15 17.99 9.23
N LEU A 114 -0.24 18.62 8.49
CA LEU A 114 -0.29 18.73 7.04
C LEU A 114 0.26 17.43 6.44
N ILE A 115 -0.60 16.67 5.74
CA ILE A 115 -0.20 15.38 5.16
C ILE A 115 0.04 15.55 3.66
N ASP A 116 1.30 15.46 3.21
CA ASP A 116 1.60 15.49 1.78
C ASP A 116 1.14 14.18 1.11
N VAL A 117 0.20 14.31 0.20
CA VAL A 117 -0.40 13.24 -0.60
C VAL A 117 -0.27 13.49 -2.10
N THR A 118 0.75 14.24 -2.51
CA THR A 118 0.93 14.75 -3.89
C THR A 118 0.86 13.64 -4.95
N GLU A 119 1.61 12.54 -4.79
CA GLU A 119 1.58 11.44 -5.74
C GLU A 119 0.27 10.66 -5.67
N LEU A 120 -0.22 10.37 -4.47
CA LEU A 120 -1.46 9.64 -4.25
C LEU A 120 -2.65 10.41 -4.85
N ALA A 121 -2.68 11.74 -4.67
CA ALA A 121 -3.72 12.61 -5.23
C ALA A 121 -3.62 12.79 -6.75
N SER A 122 -2.42 12.68 -7.33
CA SER A 122 -2.21 12.84 -8.76
C SER A 122 -2.43 11.55 -9.55
N ARG A 123 -2.01 10.41 -9.00
CA ARG A 123 -2.03 9.12 -9.68
C ARG A 123 -1.93 7.96 -8.70
N ASP A 124 -3.06 7.36 -8.39
CA ASP A 124 -3.09 6.13 -7.61
C ASP A 124 -2.95 4.89 -8.51
N LEU A 125 -1.83 4.21 -8.39
CA LEU A 125 -1.51 2.99 -9.12
C LEU A 125 -1.74 1.72 -8.28
N GLY A 126 -2.18 1.85 -7.02
CA GLY A 126 -2.28 0.72 -6.09
C GLY A 126 -0.93 0.09 -5.73
N ALA A 127 0.19 0.79 -5.97
CA ALA A 127 1.53 0.32 -5.62
C ALA A 127 1.71 0.26 -4.09
N GLY A 128 2.70 -0.53 -3.63
CA GLY A 128 2.93 -0.76 -2.21
C GLY A 128 3.08 0.52 -1.39
N VAL A 129 3.85 1.51 -1.89
CA VAL A 129 4.02 2.82 -1.22
C VAL A 129 2.70 3.59 -1.15
N GLN A 130 1.90 3.57 -2.22
CA GLN A 130 0.59 4.25 -2.23
C GLN A 130 -0.43 3.58 -1.30
N ARG A 131 -0.41 2.24 -1.20
CA ARG A 131 -1.21 1.53 -0.19
C ARG A 131 -0.82 1.96 1.23
N LEU A 132 0.46 2.11 1.50
CA LEU A 132 1.02 2.56 2.77
C LEU A 132 0.57 3.99 3.09
N THR A 133 0.77 4.94 2.17
CA THR A 133 0.34 6.34 2.30
C THR A 133 -1.16 6.43 2.58
N ARG A 134 -1.97 5.69 1.82
CA ARG A 134 -3.42 5.66 2.00
C ARG A 134 -3.81 5.10 3.37
N ARG A 135 -3.21 3.98 3.81
CA ARG A 135 -3.53 3.38 5.11
C ARG A 135 -3.21 4.33 6.25
N TRP A 136 -2.05 4.95 6.27
CA TRP A 136 -1.72 5.93 7.29
C TRP A 136 -2.64 7.15 7.28
N LEU A 137 -2.91 7.72 6.10
CA LEU A 137 -3.84 8.85 5.99
C LEU A 137 -5.20 8.52 6.61
N ILE A 138 -5.73 7.36 6.30
CA ILE A 138 -7.01 6.89 6.78
C ILE A 138 -7.01 6.71 8.30
N GLU A 139 -6.02 6.01 8.85
CA GLU A 139 -5.92 5.80 10.30
C GLU A 139 -5.77 7.14 11.05
N LEU A 140 -5.03 8.09 10.48
CA LEU A 140 -4.87 9.44 11.04
C LEU A 140 -6.17 10.24 11.00
N LEU A 141 -6.95 10.15 9.92
CA LEU A 141 -8.25 10.83 9.79
C LEU A 141 -9.29 10.31 10.78
N VAL A 142 -9.22 9.04 11.14
CA VAL A 142 -10.19 8.38 12.04
C VAL A 142 -9.82 8.51 13.49
N ALA A 143 -8.54 8.55 13.81
CA ALA A 143 -8.08 8.67 15.19
C ALA A 143 -8.48 10.05 15.76
N PRO A 144 -9.06 10.10 16.96
CA PRO A 144 -9.21 11.36 17.68
C PRO A 144 -7.86 12.05 17.82
N SER A 145 -7.77 13.33 17.50
CA SER A 145 -6.52 14.05 17.49
C SER A 145 -6.71 15.49 17.95
N ASP A 146 -5.77 15.98 18.76
CA ASP A 146 -5.68 17.39 19.16
C ASP A 146 -5.21 18.28 18.00
N HIS A 147 -4.70 17.67 16.92
CA HIS A 147 -4.29 18.33 15.68
C HIS A 147 -5.26 17.99 14.56
N GLY A 148 -5.74 18.98 13.83
CA GLY A 148 -6.54 18.75 12.63
C GLY A 148 -5.69 18.09 11.54
N ILE A 149 -6.15 16.98 10.98
CA ILE A 149 -5.49 16.32 9.84
C ILE A 149 -5.88 17.07 8.56
N GLU A 150 -4.90 17.58 7.83
CA GLU A 150 -5.12 18.37 6.63
C GLU A 150 -4.29 17.81 5.47
N PRO A 151 -4.88 17.03 4.56
CA PRO A 151 -4.18 16.59 3.35
C PRO A 151 -3.81 17.78 2.46
N VAL A 152 -2.55 17.77 2.00
CA VAL A 152 -2.00 18.80 1.11
C VAL A 152 -1.34 18.18 -0.10
N ARG A 153 -1.27 18.91 -1.19
CA ARG A 153 -0.57 18.52 -2.42
C ARG A 153 0.22 19.66 -3.03
N LEU A 154 1.29 19.37 -3.74
CA LEU A 154 2.07 20.38 -4.45
C LEU A 154 1.24 21.06 -5.53
N GLY A 155 1.20 22.38 -5.49
CA GLY A 155 0.67 23.24 -6.56
C GLY A 155 1.67 23.44 -7.71
N GLU A 156 1.28 24.18 -8.75
CA GLU A 156 2.09 24.37 -9.96
C GLU A 156 3.33 25.27 -9.77
N HIS A 157 3.37 26.08 -8.70
CA HIS A 157 4.41 27.10 -8.48
C HIS A 157 5.21 26.90 -7.19
N GLY A 158 5.42 25.64 -6.78
CA GLY A 158 6.24 25.33 -5.60
C GLY A 158 5.61 25.84 -4.29
N GLY A 159 4.32 25.69 -4.12
CA GLY A 159 3.57 25.87 -2.89
C GLY A 159 2.67 24.67 -2.65
N TYR A 160 2.15 24.53 -1.44
CA TYR A 160 1.15 23.52 -1.15
C TYR A 160 -0.27 24.07 -1.35
N LEU A 161 -1.16 23.22 -1.83
CA LEU A 161 -2.60 23.42 -1.85
C LEU A 161 -3.24 22.46 -0.84
N LEU A 162 -4.34 22.88 -0.23
CA LEU A 162 -5.22 21.97 0.50
C LEU A 162 -5.84 20.98 -0.49
N ALA A 163 -5.66 19.67 -0.28
CA ALA A 163 -6.09 18.63 -1.22
C ALA A 163 -7.57 18.26 -0.99
N ARG A 164 -8.46 19.24 -1.04
CA ARG A 164 -9.89 19.11 -0.72
C ARG A 164 -10.64 18.21 -1.68
N GLN A 165 -10.35 18.33 -2.98
CA GLN A 165 -10.99 17.51 -4.01
C GLN A 165 -10.58 16.04 -3.89
N PHE A 166 -9.27 15.78 -3.67
CA PHE A 166 -8.77 14.43 -3.40
C PHE A 166 -9.42 13.85 -2.14
N LEU A 167 -9.51 14.65 -1.06
CA LEU A 167 -10.11 14.20 0.19
C LEU A 167 -11.60 13.89 0.02
N ALA A 168 -12.36 14.73 -0.71
CA ALA A 168 -13.76 14.46 -1.01
C ALA A 168 -13.92 13.14 -1.79
N GLU A 169 -13.07 12.90 -2.79
CA GLU A 169 -13.06 11.65 -3.54
C GLU A 169 -12.72 10.45 -2.64
N LEU A 170 -11.67 10.55 -1.82
CA LEU A 170 -11.27 9.51 -0.87
C LEU A 170 -12.40 9.14 0.09
N LEU A 171 -13.18 10.15 0.53
CA LEU A 171 -14.30 10.00 1.46
C LEU A 171 -15.63 9.64 0.76
N GLY A 172 -15.65 9.52 -0.57
CA GLY A 172 -16.89 9.27 -1.33
C GLY A 172 -17.89 10.40 -1.27
N LEU A 173 -17.45 11.62 -0.98
CA LEU A 173 -18.28 12.83 -0.92
C LEU A 173 -18.39 13.51 -2.29
N SER A 174 -19.37 14.39 -2.48
CA SER A 174 -19.39 15.23 -3.67
C SER A 174 -18.18 16.18 -3.69
N GLN A 175 -17.69 16.53 -4.87
CA GLN A 175 -16.52 17.41 -5.00
C GLN A 175 -16.74 18.80 -4.36
N GLU A 176 -18.00 19.25 -4.28
CA GLU A 176 -18.36 20.52 -3.68
C GLU A 176 -18.40 20.46 -2.15
N ALA A 177 -18.48 19.26 -1.53
CA ALA A 177 -18.68 19.09 -0.10
C ALA A 177 -17.56 19.70 0.76
N LEU A 178 -16.32 19.66 0.27
CA LEU A 178 -15.15 20.23 0.95
C LEU A 178 -14.62 21.50 0.29
N GLY A 179 -15.25 21.96 -0.80
CA GLY A 179 -14.84 23.11 -1.57
C GLY A 179 -13.65 22.83 -2.51
N ALA A 180 -13.18 23.87 -3.19
CA ALA A 180 -12.05 23.78 -4.10
C ALA A 180 -10.71 23.72 -3.36
N ASP A 181 -9.70 23.17 -4.02
CA ASP A 181 -8.32 23.26 -3.54
C ASP A 181 -7.88 24.72 -3.48
N THR A 182 -7.36 25.14 -2.36
CA THR A 182 -6.88 26.50 -2.11
C THR A 182 -5.45 26.49 -1.61
N GLU A 183 -4.74 27.61 -1.79
CA GLU A 183 -3.37 27.74 -1.32
C GLU A 183 -3.29 27.55 0.20
N LEU A 184 -2.34 26.70 0.63
CA LEU A 184 -2.04 26.50 2.04
C LEU A 184 -1.43 27.79 2.63
N LYS A 185 -2.03 28.29 3.70
CA LYS A 185 -1.46 29.32 4.55
C LYS A 185 -0.97 28.65 5.84
N PRO A 186 0.35 28.52 6.04
CA PRO A 186 0.90 27.93 7.25
C PRO A 186 0.47 28.75 8.47
N ALA A 187 0.18 28.07 9.58
CA ALA A 187 -0.16 28.65 10.86
C ALA A 187 0.81 28.18 11.94
N ASN A 188 0.89 28.93 13.04
CA ASN A 188 1.71 28.53 14.17
C ASN A 188 1.24 27.21 14.77
N GLY A 189 2.16 26.28 15.00
CA GLY A 189 1.88 24.93 15.48
C GLY A 189 1.54 23.91 14.39
N ASP A 190 1.45 24.31 13.10
CA ASP A 190 1.39 23.36 12.00
C ASP A 190 2.71 22.57 11.92
N PHE A 191 2.62 21.31 11.46
CA PHE A 191 3.77 20.49 11.07
C PHE A 191 3.46 19.70 9.82
N LEU A 192 4.48 19.45 8.98
CA LEU A 192 4.33 18.67 7.76
C LEU A 192 4.77 17.22 7.96
N LEU A 193 3.95 16.30 7.47
CA LEU A 193 4.25 14.89 7.34
C LEU A 193 4.16 14.47 5.88
N GLY A 194 5.30 14.27 5.22
CA GLY A 194 5.36 13.79 3.85
C GLY A 194 5.33 12.28 3.83
N LEU A 195 4.23 11.71 3.34
CA LEU A 195 4.03 10.27 3.22
C LEU A 195 4.40 9.74 1.83
N ASP A 196 4.53 10.63 0.86
CA ASP A 196 4.64 10.30 -0.56
C ASP A 196 6.04 10.57 -1.12
N PHE A 197 6.40 9.77 -2.12
CA PHE A 197 7.59 9.97 -2.94
C PHE A 197 7.27 10.81 -4.18
N CYS A 198 7.46 12.14 -4.09
CA CYS A 198 7.22 13.09 -5.18
C CYS A 198 8.32 13.01 -6.27
N ARG A 199 8.37 11.88 -6.98
CA ARG A 199 9.45 11.48 -7.88
C ARG A 199 9.82 12.53 -8.93
N ASP A 200 8.84 13.07 -9.62
CA ASP A 200 9.05 13.91 -10.80
C ASP A 200 8.98 15.42 -10.48
N ARG A 201 8.88 15.78 -9.20
CA ARG A 201 8.64 17.15 -8.73
C ARG A 201 9.59 17.63 -7.62
N ALA A 202 10.83 17.10 -7.61
CA ALA A 202 11.81 17.45 -6.57
C ALA A 202 12.08 18.96 -6.45
N ALA A 203 12.13 19.70 -7.55
CA ALA A 203 12.33 21.16 -7.53
C ALA A 203 11.13 21.92 -6.92
N ASP A 204 9.91 21.51 -7.25
CA ASP A 204 8.70 22.11 -6.64
C ASP A 204 8.62 21.77 -5.15
N LEU A 205 9.00 20.55 -4.77
CA LEU A 205 9.07 20.10 -3.39
C LEU A 205 10.08 20.95 -2.60
N ASP A 206 11.28 21.16 -3.14
CA ASP A 206 12.31 21.99 -2.50
C ASP A 206 11.81 23.41 -2.20
N LEU A 207 11.14 24.03 -3.15
CA LEU A 207 10.54 25.36 -2.98
C LEU A 207 9.43 25.35 -1.93
N ALA A 208 8.54 24.36 -1.95
CA ALA A 208 7.43 24.24 -1.02
C ALA A 208 7.91 24.02 0.42
N LEU A 209 8.85 23.09 0.61
CA LEU A 209 9.44 22.83 1.92
C LEU A 209 10.24 24.03 2.43
N GLY A 210 10.97 24.73 1.56
CA GLY A 210 11.67 25.97 1.91
C GLY A 210 10.72 27.06 2.42
N ARG A 211 9.54 27.21 1.86
CA ARG A 211 8.50 28.14 2.35
C ARG A 211 7.96 27.73 3.73
N LEU A 212 7.74 26.42 3.94
CA LEU A 212 7.30 25.91 5.24
C LEU A 212 8.37 26.13 6.31
N GLN A 213 9.65 25.88 6.02
CA GLN A 213 10.76 26.18 6.92
C GLN A 213 10.82 27.66 7.32
N GLN A 214 10.65 28.57 6.33
CA GLN A 214 10.59 30.03 6.61
C GLN A 214 9.42 30.42 7.50
N ALA A 215 8.31 29.65 7.44
CA ALA A 215 7.16 29.82 8.33
C ALA A 215 7.31 29.12 9.68
N GLY A 216 8.44 28.45 9.94
CA GLY A 216 8.69 27.74 11.19
C GLY A 216 7.93 26.42 11.33
N VAL A 217 7.47 25.83 10.22
CA VAL A 217 6.76 24.55 10.20
C VAL A 217 7.75 23.39 10.21
N PRO A 218 7.76 22.53 11.23
CA PRO A 218 8.60 21.34 11.28
C PRO A 218 8.23 20.35 10.15
N ILE A 219 9.24 19.65 9.61
CA ILE A 219 9.10 18.78 8.45
C ILE A 219 9.58 17.38 8.77
N ALA A 220 8.68 16.40 8.70
CA ALA A 220 9.02 14.97 8.74
C ALA A 220 8.67 14.32 7.41
N LEU A 221 9.58 13.52 6.82
CA LEU A 221 9.39 12.85 5.55
C LEU A 221 9.59 11.35 5.70
N VAL A 222 8.69 10.56 5.13
CA VAL A 222 8.80 9.10 5.13
C VAL A 222 9.70 8.62 4.00
N LEU A 223 10.65 7.75 4.32
CA LEU A 223 11.51 7.06 3.36
C LEU A 223 11.14 5.57 3.30
N PRO A 224 10.53 5.11 2.20
CA PRO A 224 10.17 3.70 2.05
C PRO A 224 11.36 2.77 1.91
N ASP A 225 12.37 3.14 1.13
CA ASP A 225 13.60 2.37 0.92
C ASP A 225 14.69 3.22 0.25
N MET A 226 15.87 2.65 0.12
CA MET A 226 17.01 3.23 -0.62
C MET A 226 17.33 2.44 -1.90
N LEU A 227 16.47 1.51 -2.31
CA LEU A 227 16.71 0.58 -3.41
C LEU A 227 17.00 1.27 -4.75
N PRO A 228 16.30 2.36 -5.15
CA PRO A 228 16.62 3.03 -6.41
C PRO A 228 18.06 3.59 -6.47
N ALA A 229 18.60 3.95 -5.31
CA ALA A 229 19.97 4.46 -5.19
C ALA A 229 21.01 3.34 -5.06
N GLN A 230 20.65 2.21 -4.46
CA GLN A 230 21.54 1.06 -4.24
C GLN A 230 21.60 0.13 -5.45
N HIS A 231 20.47 -0.04 -6.13
CA HIS A 231 20.24 -0.99 -7.22
C HIS A 231 19.49 -0.34 -8.39
N PRO A 232 20.09 0.67 -9.06
CA PRO A 232 19.44 1.38 -10.16
C PRO A 232 19.03 0.44 -11.32
N GLU A 233 19.73 -0.69 -11.47
CA GLU A 233 19.47 -1.72 -12.47
C GLU A 233 18.11 -2.46 -12.26
N TRP A 234 17.49 -2.35 -11.09
CA TRP A 234 16.19 -2.96 -10.83
C TRP A 234 15.01 -2.09 -11.24
N PHE A 235 15.27 -0.86 -11.63
CA PHE A 235 14.23 0.14 -11.87
C PHE A 235 14.24 0.66 -13.31
N PRO A 236 13.12 1.13 -13.84
CA PRO A 236 13.08 1.80 -15.12
C PRO A 236 14.05 2.98 -15.20
N GLN A 237 14.55 3.22 -16.42
CA GLN A 237 15.47 4.34 -16.67
C GLN A 237 14.90 5.67 -16.12
N GLY A 238 15.75 6.45 -15.47
CA GLY A 238 15.40 7.74 -14.89
C GLY A 238 14.91 7.68 -13.43
N ILE A 239 14.44 6.53 -12.93
CA ILE A 239 13.94 6.42 -11.56
C ILE A 239 15.03 6.71 -10.53
N ALA A 240 16.23 6.14 -10.72
CA ALA A 240 17.35 6.37 -9.80
C ALA A 240 17.76 7.85 -9.73
N ALA A 241 17.83 8.54 -10.87
CA ALA A 241 18.16 9.96 -10.91
C ALA A 241 17.07 10.83 -10.25
N ALA A 242 15.81 10.52 -10.48
CA ALA A 242 14.69 11.20 -9.82
C ALA A 242 14.69 10.97 -8.31
N PHE A 243 14.99 9.74 -7.88
CA PHE A 243 15.14 9.39 -6.47
C PHE A 243 16.30 10.18 -5.81
N GLU A 244 17.45 10.26 -6.45
CA GLU A 244 18.60 11.02 -5.94
C GLU A 244 18.23 12.52 -5.77
N SER A 245 17.55 13.12 -6.75
CA SER A 245 17.12 14.51 -6.65
C SER A 245 16.14 14.72 -5.49
N TRP A 246 15.18 13.81 -5.32
CA TRP A 246 14.25 13.83 -4.20
C TRP A 246 14.96 13.65 -2.85
N MET A 247 15.89 12.69 -2.75
CA MET A 247 16.68 12.44 -1.53
C MET A 247 17.53 13.63 -1.12
N GLN A 248 18.11 14.38 -2.08
CA GLN A 248 18.84 15.61 -1.78
C GLN A 248 17.93 16.66 -1.13
N VAL A 249 16.70 16.80 -1.63
CA VAL A 249 15.70 17.69 -1.01
C VAL A 249 15.35 17.20 0.39
N CYS A 250 15.06 15.91 0.57
CA CYS A 250 14.76 15.35 1.87
C CYS A 250 15.90 15.59 2.90
N ALA A 251 17.13 15.31 2.51
CA ALA A 251 18.30 15.48 3.37
C ALA A 251 18.56 16.94 3.74
N SER A 252 18.18 17.91 2.89
CA SER A 252 18.42 19.34 3.12
C SER A 252 17.26 20.06 3.79
N ARG A 253 16.04 19.52 3.72
CA ARG A 253 14.83 20.20 4.18
C ARG A 253 14.12 19.53 5.34
N ALA A 254 14.28 18.23 5.53
CA ALA A 254 13.63 17.55 6.63
C ALA A 254 14.33 17.78 7.97
N ASP A 255 13.54 17.95 9.03
CA ASP A 255 14.01 17.86 10.41
C ASP A 255 14.12 16.40 10.84
N THR A 256 13.22 15.55 10.31
CA THR A 256 13.19 14.12 10.58
C THR A 256 12.93 13.33 9.30
N ILE A 257 13.69 12.24 9.09
CA ILE A 257 13.35 11.21 8.10
C ILE A 257 12.91 9.94 8.83
N LEU A 258 11.72 9.48 8.47
CA LEU A 258 11.04 8.34 9.07
C LEU A 258 11.17 7.13 8.13
N CYS A 259 12.03 6.20 8.48
CA CYS A 259 12.27 4.98 7.70
C CYS A 259 11.29 3.88 8.09
N ILE A 260 10.86 3.07 7.13
CA ILE A 260 9.92 1.96 7.40
C ILE A 260 10.61 0.66 7.82
N SER A 261 11.95 0.64 7.85
CA SER A 261 12.77 -0.48 8.34
C SER A 261 14.12 0.01 8.85
N LYS A 262 14.78 -0.79 9.68
CA LYS A 262 16.16 -0.54 10.12
C LYS A 262 17.13 -0.63 8.93
N ASP A 263 16.88 -1.56 8.02
CA ASP A 263 17.66 -1.74 6.79
C ASP A 263 17.66 -0.45 5.95
N ALA A 264 16.49 0.17 5.73
CA ALA A 264 16.38 1.46 5.05
C ALA A 264 17.09 2.59 5.84
N ALA A 265 16.97 2.60 7.17
CA ALA A 265 17.62 3.58 8.01
C ALA A 265 19.17 3.47 8.00
N GLU A 266 19.70 2.26 8.00
CA GLU A 266 21.15 2.00 7.88
C GLU A 266 21.68 2.41 6.51
N ALA A 267 20.96 2.07 5.45
CA ALA A 267 21.30 2.48 4.09
C ALA A 267 21.31 4.01 3.95
N LEU A 268 20.33 4.71 4.56
CA LEU A 268 20.30 6.18 4.58
C LEU A 268 21.48 6.76 5.37
N ARG A 269 21.76 6.26 6.59
CA ARG A 269 22.88 6.73 7.41
C ARG A 269 24.23 6.61 6.69
N GLY A 270 24.41 5.53 5.93
CA GLY A 270 25.62 5.32 5.13
C GLY A 270 25.83 6.34 4.01
N ARG A 271 24.82 7.12 3.65
CA ARG A 271 24.89 8.15 2.59
C ARG A 271 24.93 9.57 3.11
N LEU A 272 24.47 9.82 4.33
CA LEU A 272 24.49 11.15 4.93
C LEU A 272 25.88 11.46 5.50
N PRO A 273 26.32 12.73 5.42
CA PRO A 273 27.55 13.15 6.08
C PRO A 273 27.45 12.94 7.61
N ASN A 274 28.55 12.50 8.21
CA ASN A 274 28.62 12.30 9.67
C ASN A 274 28.31 13.61 10.42
N GLY A 275 27.29 13.58 11.27
CA GLY A 275 26.98 14.65 12.21
C GLY A 275 26.22 15.86 11.66
N ALA A 276 25.85 15.87 10.38
CA ALA A 276 25.01 16.91 9.80
C ALA A 276 23.90 16.28 8.98
N GLY A 277 22.65 16.46 9.37
CA GLY A 277 21.49 15.94 8.62
C GLY A 277 20.26 15.81 9.53
N PRO A 278 19.13 15.38 8.94
CA PRO A 278 17.89 15.16 9.67
C PRO A 278 18.02 14.03 10.69
N ARG A 279 17.21 14.06 11.72
CA ARG A 279 17.02 12.93 12.62
C ARG A 279 16.48 11.73 11.82
N ILE A 280 16.96 10.53 12.10
CA ILE A 280 16.47 9.29 11.47
C ILE A 280 15.78 8.45 12.53
N ALA A 281 14.50 8.16 12.33
CA ALA A 281 13.72 7.25 13.15
C ALA A 281 13.18 6.09 12.31
N VAL A 282 12.86 4.97 12.96
CA VAL A 282 12.28 3.79 12.33
C VAL A 282 10.87 3.60 12.84
N LEU A 283 9.92 3.47 11.93
CA LEU A 283 8.50 3.30 12.23
C LEU A 283 8.12 1.82 12.26
N PRO A 284 7.29 1.40 13.23
CA PRO A 284 6.64 0.11 13.16
C PRO A 284 5.59 0.11 12.04
N MET A 285 5.57 -0.95 11.24
CA MET A 285 4.65 -1.06 10.10
C MET A 285 3.44 -1.91 10.45
N GLY A 286 2.24 -1.41 10.12
CA GLY A 286 1.00 -2.16 10.28
C GLY A 286 0.93 -3.35 9.33
N ALA A 287 0.32 -4.45 9.79
CA ALA A 287 0.17 -5.67 9.03
C ALA A 287 -1.29 -6.15 8.90
N ASP A 288 -2.22 -5.58 9.65
CA ASP A 288 -3.61 -5.99 9.63
C ASP A 288 -4.30 -5.62 8.33
N LEU A 289 -5.09 -6.56 7.82
CA LEU A 289 -5.97 -6.37 6.68
C LEU A 289 -7.43 -6.29 7.16
N PRO A 290 -8.30 -5.58 6.40
CA PRO A 290 -9.70 -5.50 6.77
C PRO A 290 -10.35 -6.88 6.78
N ALA A 291 -11.35 -7.07 7.66
CA ALA A 291 -12.15 -8.27 7.64
C ALA A 291 -12.84 -8.42 6.27
N ALA A 292 -12.74 -9.60 5.68
CA ALA A 292 -13.32 -9.88 4.38
C ALA A 292 -14.19 -11.14 4.45
N ALA A 293 -15.31 -11.10 3.74
CA ALA A 293 -16.14 -12.28 3.51
C ALA A 293 -15.36 -13.29 2.63
N PRO A 294 -15.67 -14.59 2.75
CA PRO A 294 -15.14 -15.59 1.84
C PRO A 294 -15.48 -15.26 0.38
N VAL A 295 -14.45 -15.22 -0.49
CA VAL A 295 -14.63 -15.12 -1.93
C VAL A 295 -14.04 -16.35 -2.61
N PRO A 296 -14.62 -16.83 -3.71
CA PRO A 296 -14.08 -17.98 -4.43
C PRO A 296 -12.76 -17.60 -5.09
N LEU A 297 -11.74 -18.42 -4.85
CA LEU A 297 -10.47 -18.37 -5.57
C LEU A 297 -10.43 -19.46 -6.66
N PRO A 298 -9.52 -19.36 -7.64
CA PRO A 298 -9.30 -20.43 -8.58
C PRO A 298 -9.11 -21.78 -7.86
N PRO A 299 -9.76 -22.86 -8.32
CA PRO A 299 -9.68 -24.17 -7.66
C PRO A 299 -8.25 -24.70 -7.71
N ARG A 300 -7.78 -25.30 -6.63
CA ARG A 300 -6.52 -26.04 -6.58
C ARG A 300 -6.76 -27.54 -6.75
N GLN A 301 -5.76 -28.25 -7.26
CA GLN A 301 -5.82 -29.70 -7.33
C GLN A 301 -5.96 -30.30 -5.92
N ALA A 302 -6.78 -31.34 -5.78
CA ALA A 302 -6.95 -32.02 -4.50
C ALA A 302 -5.60 -32.53 -3.95
N GLY A 303 -5.31 -32.20 -2.69
CA GLY A 303 -4.05 -32.54 -2.02
C GLY A 303 -2.84 -31.73 -2.44
N ALA A 304 -2.95 -30.78 -3.37
CA ALA A 304 -1.85 -29.88 -3.70
C ALA A 304 -1.68 -28.82 -2.62
N LEU A 305 -0.44 -28.48 -2.34
CA LEU A 305 -0.08 -27.36 -1.48
C LEU A 305 -0.10 -26.06 -2.30
N ARG A 306 -0.80 -25.03 -1.83
CA ARG A 306 -0.89 -23.74 -2.50
C ARG A 306 0.22 -22.82 -2.05
N LEU A 307 1.12 -22.52 -2.97
CA LEU A 307 2.12 -21.47 -2.86
C LEU A 307 1.50 -20.13 -3.26
N LEU A 308 1.80 -19.08 -2.55
CA LEU A 308 1.32 -17.72 -2.80
C LEU A 308 2.49 -16.77 -3.04
N MET A 309 2.40 -15.93 -4.05
CA MET A 309 3.27 -14.77 -4.24
C MET A 309 2.41 -13.51 -4.35
N VAL A 310 2.77 -12.45 -3.63
CA VAL A 310 2.03 -11.19 -3.60
C VAL A 310 2.94 -10.02 -3.96
N GLY A 311 2.44 -9.16 -4.85
CA GLY A 311 3.08 -7.89 -5.22
C GLY A 311 3.22 -7.69 -6.72
N THR A 312 3.63 -6.49 -7.11
CA THR A 312 3.90 -6.14 -8.52
C THR A 312 4.93 -7.09 -9.11
N ILE A 313 4.66 -7.60 -10.31
CA ILE A 313 5.59 -8.49 -11.02
C ILE A 313 6.70 -7.66 -11.65
N GLU A 314 7.84 -7.59 -10.98
CA GLU A 314 9.01 -6.78 -11.35
C GLU A 314 10.32 -7.56 -11.12
N PRO A 315 11.44 -7.16 -11.73
CA PRO A 315 12.68 -7.95 -11.74
C PRO A 315 13.18 -8.36 -10.36
N ARG A 316 13.24 -7.42 -9.39
CA ARG A 316 13.77 -7.67 -8.04
C ARG A 316 12.96 -8.68 -7.22
N LYS A 317 11.68 -8.89 -7.55
CA LYS A 317 10.78 -9.84 -6.85
C LYS A 317 10.98 -11.29 -7.26
N ARG A 318 11.82 -11.54 -8.27
CA ARG A 318 12.27 -12.87 -8.68
C ARG A 318 11.15 -13.88 -8.99
N TYR A 319 10.06 -13.41 -9.59
CA TYR A 319 8.98 -14.31 -10.04
C TYR A 319 9.45 -15.38 -11.01
N ALA A 320 10.47 -15.10 -11.83
CA ALA A 320 11.07 -16.09 -12.74
C ALA A 320 11.66 -17.27 -11.96
N GLN A 321 12.41 -17.00 -10.88
CA GLN A 321 12.98 -18.03 -10.01
C GLN A 321 11.87 -18.89 -9.35
N ALA A 322 10.79 -18.25 -8.89
CA ALA A 322 9.68 -18.98 -8.28
C ALA A 322 8.95 -19.86 -9.30
N LEU A 323 8.84 -19.40 -10.56
CA LEU A 323 8.26 -20.18 -11.64
C LEU A 323 9.13 -21.37 -12.01
N ASP A 324 10.47 -21.19 -12.05
CA ASP A 324 11.43 -22.29 -12.25
C ASP A 324 11.32 -23.34 -11.13
N ALA A 325 11.24 -22.89 -9.89
CA ALA A 325 11.07 -23.77 -8.72
C ALA A 325 9.74 -24.53 -8.79
N PHE A 326 8.66 -23.86 -9.14
CA PHE A 326 7.33 -24.46 -9.31
C PHE A 326 7.32 -25.56 -10.38
N GLU A 327 7.90 -25.30 -11.56
CA GLU A 327 8.01 -26.28 -12.64
C GLU A 327 8.88 -27.49 -12.25
N LEU A 328 9.99 -27.25 -11.54
CA LEU A 328 10.84 -28.32 -11.02
C LEU A 328 10.11 -29.21 -10.00
N LEU A 329 9.36 -28.63 -9.09
CA LEU A 329 8.56 -29.37 -8.11
C LEU A 329 7.51 -30.24 -8.80
N GLN A 330 6.81 -29.70 -9.79
CA GLN A 330 5.86 -30.47 -10.61
C GLN A 330 6.57 -31.62 -11.37
N GLY A 331 7.74 -31.36 -11.95
CA GLY A 331 8.56 -32.39 -12.61
C GLY A 331 9.05 -33.51 -11.67
N ARG A 332 9.18 -33.21 -10.38
CA ARG A 332 9.51 -34.17 -9.30
C ARG A 332 8.26 -34.90 -8.77
N GLY A 333 7.07 -34.63 -9.28
CA GLY A 333 5.82 -35.22 -8.83
C GLY A 333 5.27 -34.64 -7.53
N VAL A 334 5.79 -33.50 -7.05
CA VAL A 334 5.26 -32.79 -5.89
C VAL A 334 3.98 -32.05 -6.28
N ALA A 335 2.89 -32.34 -5.59
CA ALA A 335 1.60 -31.69 -5.84
C ALA A 335 1.62 -30.25 -5.28
N VAL A 336 1.86 -29.28 -6.14
CA VAL A 336 1.88 -27.84 -5.83
C VAL A 336 0.99 -27.06 -6.79
N ASP A 337 0.36 -26.02 -6.25
CA ASP A 337 -0.44 -25.01 -6.95
C ASP A 337 0.20 -23.64 -6.69
N LEU A 338 0.37 -22.82 -7.71
CA LEU A 338 0.95 -21.48 -7.55
C LEU A 338 -0.10 -20.40 -7.83
N LEU A 339 -0.40 -19.61 -6.81
CA LEU A 339 -1.25 -18.42 -6.90
C LEU A 339 -0.38 -17.17 -6.88
N ILE A 340 -0.49 -16.35 -7.91
CA ILE A 340 0.17 -15.04 -8.00
C ILE A 340 -0.91 -13.97 -7.88
N VAL A 341 -0.72 -13.01 -6.97
CA VAL A 341 -1.59 -11.86 -6.77
C VAL A 341 -0.79 -10.58 -6.93
N GLY A 342 -1.10 -9.79 -7.96
CA GLY A 342 -0.42 -8.52 -8.19
C GLY A 342 -0.41 -8.06 -9.65
N HIS A 343 -0.18 -6.75 -9.81
CA HIS A 343 -0.20 -6.08 -11.09
C HIS A 343 1.05 -6.37 -11.94
N ARG A 344 0.94 -6.10 -13.23
CA ARG A 344 2.11 -6.06 -14.13
C ARG A 344 3.04 -4.93 -13.75
N GLY A 345 4.31 -5.26 -13.62
CA GLY A 345 5.39 -4.29 -13.49
C GLY A 345 6.12 -4.07 -14.81
N TRP A 346 7.41 -3.81 -14.73
CA TRP A 346 8.28 -3.46 -15.85
C TRP A 346 9.27 -4.58 -16.17
N GLU A 347 9.83 -4.57 -17.41
CA GLU A 347 10.90 -5.46 -17.88
C GLU A 347 10.65 -6.98 -17.75
N THR A 348 9.39 -7.39 -17.75
CA THR A 348 8.97 -8.77 -17.49
C THR A 348 8.20 -9.41 -18.65
N GLY A 349 8.31 -8.90 -19.88
CA GLY A 349 7.58 -9.39 -21.05
C GLY A 349 7.69 -10.91 -21.27
N PRO A 350 8.89 -11.54 -21.28
CA PRO A 350 9.03 -12.99 -21.41
C PRO A 350 8.39 -13.77 -20.26
N LEU A 351 8.47 -13.24 -19.02
CA LEU A 351 7.87 -13.83 -17.84
C LEU A 351 6.32 -13.82 -17.92
N PHE A 352 5.72 -12.72 -18.35
CA PHE A 352 4.26 -12.66 -18.58
C PHE A 352 3.79 -13.67 -19.64
N ALA A 353 4.57 -13.84 -20.71
CA ALA A 353 4.26 -14.85 -21.71
C ALA A 353 4.32 -16.27 -21.13
N ARG A 354 5.26 -16.54 -20.21
CA ARG A 354 5.41 -17.82 -19.53
C ARG A 354 4.26 -18.05 -18.53
N ILE A 355 3.95 -17.11 -17.66
CA ILE A 355 2.80 -17.15 -16.75
C ILE A 355 1.50 -17.36 -17.55
N GLY A 356 1.28 -16.61 -18.62
CA GLY A 356 0.10 -16.74 -19.46
C GLY A 356 -0.01 -18.08 -20.18
N ARG A 357 1.09 -18.78 -20.50
CA ARG A 357 1.02 -20.15 -21.02
C ARG A 357 0.53 -21.14 -19.96
N HIS A 358 1.04 -21.07 -18.74
CA HIS A 358 0.59 -21.89 -17.62
C HIS A 358 -0.87 -21.61 -17.26
N ALA A 359 -1.26 -20.35 -17.11
CA ALA A 359 -2.62 -19.97 -16.79
C ALA A 359 -3.65 -20.45 -17.82
N ARG A 360 -3.31 -20.46 -19.12
CA ARG A 360 -4.19 -21.00 -20.19
C ARG A 360 -4.40 -22.50 -20.13
N THR A 361 -3.47 -23.25 -19.54
CA THR A 361 -3.65 -24.69 -19.35
C THR A 361 -4.62 -25.01 -18.21
N GLY A 362 -4.96 -24.00 -17.38
CA GLY A 362 -5.84 -24.14 -16.21
C GLY A 362 -5.30 -25.09 -15.14
N ARG A 363 -4.00 -25.38 -15.18
CA ARG A 363 -3.38 -26.39 -14.30
C ARG A 363 -2.40 -25.72 -13.34
N ASN A 364 -2.80 -25.67 -12.08
CA ASN A 364 -1.90 -25.44 -10.94
C ASN A 364 -1.13 -24.10 -10.92
N LEU A 365 -1.40 -23.17 -11.86
CA LEU A 365 -0.90 -21.81 -11.81
C LEU A 365 -2.01 -20.82 -12.14
N HIS A 366 -2.21 -19.87 -11.25
CA HIS A 366 -3.24 -18.85 -11.33
C HIS A 366 -2.64 -17.48 -11.09
N TRP A 367 -3.06 -16.49 -11.87
CA TRP A 367 -2.64 -15.12 -11.70
C TRP A 367 -3.86 -14.20 -11.62
N LEU A 368 -3.93 -13.48 -10.49
CA LEU A 368 -4.95 -12.48 -10.18
C LEU A 368 -4.30 -11.10 -10.30
N GLU A 369 -4.45 -10.46 -11.46
CA GLU A 369 -3.82 -9.16 -11.76
C GLU A 369 -4.48 -8.03 -10.98
N ASP A 370 -5.80 -8.08 -10.86
CA ASP A 370 -6.65 -7.03 -10.32
C ASP A 370 -7.40 -7.48 -9.04
N ALA A 371 -6.65 -8.03 -8.06
CA ALA A 371 -7.24 -8.45 -6.80
C ALA A 371 -7.60 -7.25 -5.90
N ASP A 372 -8.83 -7.23 -5.39
CA ASP A 372 -9.23 -6.35 -4.31
C ASP A 372 -8.77 -6.88 -2.94
N ASP A 373 -8.94 -6.09 -1.89
CA ASP A 373 -8.53 -6.48 -0.54
C ASP A 373 -9.25 -7.76 -0.07
N ALA A 374 -10.51 -7.96 -0.44
CA ALA A 374 -11.24 -9.19 -0.08
C ALA A 374 -10.61 -10.42 -0.75
N THR A 375 -10.26 -10.31 -2.02
CA THR A 375 -9.55 -11.36 -2.76
C THR A 375 -8.16 -11.60 -2.17
N LEU A 376 -7.43 -10.56 -1.82
CA LEU A 376 -6.10 -10.67 -1.21
C LEU A 376 -6.16 -11.36 0.16
N VAL A 377 -7.09 -10.97 1.04
CA VAL A 377 -7.32 -11.63 2.34
C VAL A 377 -7.62 -13.12 2.16
N ASN A 378 -8.48 -13.45 1.18
CA ASN A 378 -8.80 -14.85 0.91
C ASN A 378 -7.64 -15.60 0.25
N ALA A 379 -6.79 -14.94 -0.54
CA ALA A 379 -5.57 -15.52 -1.08
C ALA A 379 -4.62 -15.94 0.05
N TYR A 380 -4.40 -15.12 1.07
CA TYR A 380 -3.61 -15.50 2.24
C TYR A 380 -4.26 -16.65 3.03
N ARG A 381 -5.55 -16.56 3.34
CA ARG A 381 -6.26 -17.58 4.16
C ARG A 381 -6.33 -18.96 3.49
N GLN A 382 -6.38 -19.00 2.16
CA GLN A 382 -6.53 -20.23 1.39
C GLN A 382 -5.21 -20.75 0.82
N SER A 383 -4.09 -20.10 1.15
CA SER A 383 -2.75 -20.53 0.77
C SER A 383 -2.00 -21.13 1.96
N ASP A 384 -1.16 -22.12 1.67
CA ASP A 384 -0.40 -22.83 2.70
C ASP A 384 0.94 -22.13 2.97
N LEU A 385 1.52 -21.45 1.97
CA LEU A 385 2.86 -20.90 2.05
C LEU A 385 3.01 -19.62 1.19
N LEU A 386 3.28 -18.49 1.82
CA LEU A 386 3.77 -17.30 1.13
C LEU A 386 5.24 -17.50 0.78
N VAL A 387 5.61 -17.29 -0.49
CA VAL A 387 6.98 -17.32 -0.99
C VAL A 387 7.41 -15.90 -1.36
N MET A 388 8.41 -15.37 -0.65
CA MET A 388 9.02 -14.07 -0.95
C MET A 388 10.44 -14.29 -1.46
N ALA A 389 10.61 -14.25 -2.79
CA ALA A 389 11.89 -14.47 -3.45
C ALA A 389 12.65 -13.16 -3.77
N SER A 390 12.16 -12.03 -3.29
CA SER A 390 12.73 -10.69 -3.55
C SER A 390 14.18 -10.59 -3.14
N GLU A 391 15.01 -9.93 -3.96
CA GLU A 391 16.42 -9.62 -3.66
C GLU A 391 16.57 -8.36 -2.79
N GLY A 392 15.54 -7.51 -2.75
CA GLY A 392 15.47 -6.32 -1.91
C GLY A 392 14.04 -5.84 -1.74
N GLU A 393 13.73 -5.32 -0.57
CA GLU A 393 12.45 -4.72 -0.19
C GLU A 393 12.68 -3.56 0.78
N GLY A 394 11.72 -2.63 0.82
CA GLY A 394 11.72 -1.60 1.86
C GLY A 394 11.30 -2.14 3.21
N TYR A 395 10.30 -3.07 3.20
CA TYR A 395 9.78 -3.73 4.40
C TYR A 395 9.31 -5.17 4.10
N GLY A 396 8.42 -5.33 3.13
CA GLY A 396 7.78 -6.61 2.84
C GLY A 396 6.42 -6.77 3.52
N LEU A 397 5.50 -5.82 3.31
CA LEU A 397 4.13 -5.85 3.87
C LEU A 397 3.44 -7.21 3.77
N PRO A 398 3.57 -7.98 2.66
CA PRO A 398 2.96 -9.30 2.55
C PRO A 398 3.35 -10.29 3.65
N ILE A 399 4.50 -10.11 4.29
CA ILE A 399 4.99 -11.01 5.34
C ILE A 399 4.07 -10.93 6.57
N GLY A 400 3.84 -9.74 7.10
CA GLY A 400 2.95 -9.55 8.24
C GLY A 400 1.48 -9.83 7.91
N GLU A 401 1.03 -9.46 6.71
CA GLU A 401 -0.33 -9.75 6.22
C GLU A 401 -0.59 -11.27 6.19
N ALA A 402 0.33 -12.04 5.61
CA ALA A 402 0.26 -13.50 5.54
C ALA A 402 0.30 -14.14 6.93
N ALA A 403 1.21 -13.66 7.79
CA ALA A 403 1.39 -14.16 9.14
C ALA A 403 0.13 -14.04 10.00
N LEU A 404 -0.51 -12.86 9.99
CA LEU A 404 -1.75 -12.60 10.72
C LEU A 404 -2.94 -13.44 10.21
N LEU A 405 -2.87 -13.91 8.97
CA LEU A 405 -3.90 -14.75 8.36
C LEU A 405 -3.54 -16.26 8.39
N GLY A 406 -2.46 -16.63 9.09
CA GLY A 406 -2.06 -18.02 9.33
C GLY A 406 -1.38 -18.69 8.14
N CYS A 407 -0.96 -17.94 7.12
CA CYS A 407 -0.20 -18.44 5.98
C CYS A 407 1.28 -18.64 6.39
N GLY A 408 1.85 -19.81 6.12
CA GLY A 408 3.27 -20.08 6.38
C GLY A 408 4.18 -19.13 5.58
N LEU A 409 5.40 -18.92 6.06
CA LEU A 409 6.35 -17.98 5.46
C LEU A 409 7.63 -18.69 5.00
N LEU A 410 7.99 -18.55 3.71
CA LEU A 410 9.28 -18.92 3.16
C LEU A 410 9.89 -17.72 2.45
N LEU A 411 10.90 -17.15 3.05
CA LEU A 411 11.48 -15.87 2.67
C LEU A 411 12.92 -16.06 2.21
N ARG A 412 13.36 -15.24 1.23
CA ARG A 412 14.79 -15.13 0.94
C ARG A 412 15.51 -14.63 2.19
N ASP A 413 16.71 -15.15 2.44
CA ASP A 413 17.56 -14.72 3.54
C ASP A 413 18.21 -13.36 3.22
N ILE A 414 17.50 -12.28 3.47
CA ILE A 414 17.97 -10.90 3.34
C ILE A 414 17.71 -10.10 4.63
N PRO A 415 18.52 -9.05 4.92
CA PRO A 415 18.46 -8.33 6.20
C PRO A 415 17.05 -7.85 6.57
N VAL A 416 16.36 -7.19 5.66
CA VAL A 416 15.01 -6.66 5.92
C VAL A 416 14.00 -7.77 6.25
N PHE A 417 14.07 -8.93 5.62
CA PHE A 417 13.15 -10.04 5.93
C PHE A 417 13.47 -10.69 7.28
N ARG A 418 14.75 -10.73 7.66
CA ARG A 418 15.17 -11.14 9.01
C ARG A 418 14.70 -10.15 10.07
N GLU A 419 14.75 -8.85 9.79
CA GLU A 419 14.21 -7.80 10.65
C GLU A 419 12.71 -7.98 10.87
N VAL A 420 11.95 -8.19 9.79
CA VAL A 420 10.48 -8.18 9.82
C VAL A 420 9.92 -9.47 10.39
N ALA A 421 10.42 -10.64 9.97
CA ALA A 421 9.83 -11.93 10.33
C ALA A 421 10.60 -12.68 11.44
N GLY A 422 11.87 -12.36 11.68
CA GLY A 422 12.67 -13.04 12.73
C GLY A 422 12.55 -14.54 12.67
N GLU A 423 12.15 -15.15 13.78
CA GLU A 423 11.96 -16.60 13.91
C GLU A 423 10.59 -17.10 13.41
N SER A 424 9.70 -16.22 12.96
CA SER A 424 8.35 -16.58 12.48
C SER A 424 8.34 -17.10 11.03
N ALA A 425 9.49 -17.17 10.36
CA ALA A 425 9.61 -17.60 8.97
C ALA A 425 10.69 -18.66 8.77
N SER A 426 10.50 -19.49 7.73
CA SER A 426 11.57 -20.27 7.13
C SER A 426 12.33 -19.44 6.13
N TYR A 427 13.65 -19.69 5.99
CA TYR A 427 14.49 -18.91 5.09
C TYR A 427 15.21 -19.79 4.07
N PHE A 428 15.48 -19.22 2.89
CA PHE A 428 16.27 -19.86 1.86
C PHE A 428 17.33 -18.93 1.29
N VAL A 429 18.39 -19.52 0.79
CA VAL A 429 19.48 -18.85 0.07
C VAL A 429 19.55 -19.37 -1.37
N GLY A 430 20.16 -18.59 -2.27
CA GLY A 430 20.34 -18.95 -3.69
C GLY A 430 19.41 -18.18 -4.63
N ASN A 431 19.86 -18.00 -5.88
CA ASN A 431 19.23 -17.13 -6.87
C ASN A 431 18.63 -17.92 -8.05
N ASP A 432 18.54 -19.26 -7.93
CA ASP A 432 18.05 -20.15 -8.98
C ASP A 432 16.80 -20.95 -8.55
N GLY A 433 16.13 -21.52 -9.53
CA GLY A 433 14.94 -22.36 -9.30
C GLY A 433 15.22 -23.58 -8.42
N PRO A 434 16.31 -24.36 -8.62
CA PRO A 434 16.63 -25.51 -7.79
C PRO A 434 16.74 -25.19 -6.30
N SER A 435 17.45 -24.14 -5.91
CA SER A 435 17.61 -23.77 -4.50
C SER A 435 16.28 -23.44 -3.82
N LEU A 436 15.38 -22.71 -4.51
CA LEU A 436 14.05 -22.42 -4.01
C LEU A 436 13.16 -23.67 -4.01
N ALA A 437 13.21 -24.53 -5.03
CA ALA A 437 12.47 -25.78 -5.08
C ALA A 437 12.84 -26.70 -3.92
N ASP A 438 14.12 -26.82 -3.62
CA ASP A 438 14.62 -27.64 -2.50
C ASP A 438 14.20 -27.05 -1.15
N ALA A 439 14.15 -25.73 -1.00
CA ALA A 439 13.64 -25.07 0.21
C ALA A 439 12.15 -25.34 0.41
N ILE A 440 11.34 -25.23 -0.63
CA ILE A 440 9.92 -25.55 -0.60
C ILE A 440 9.74 -27.05 -0.25
N ALA A 441 10.49 -27.95 -0.88
CA ALA A 441 10.42 -29.38 -0.60
C ALA A 441 10.76 -29.71 0.87
N ARG A 442 11.81 -29.08 1.43
CA ARG A 442 12.15 -29.22 2.86
C ARG A 442 11.01 -28.73 3.76
N TRP A 443 10.42 -27.56 3.45
CA TRP A 443 9.30 -27.02 4.19
C TRP A 443 8.08 -27.97 4.18
N ILE A 444 7.80 -28.59 3.03
CA ILE A 444 6.74 -29.60 2.88
C ILE A 444 7.03 -30.84 3.74
N ALA A 445 8.27 -31.33 3.71
CA ALA A 445 8.66 -32.59 4.37
C ALA A 445 8.71 -32.49 5.89
N ALA A 446 8.76 -31.30 6.48
CA ALA A 446 8.97 -31.09 7.91
C ALA A 446 7.84 -30.28 8.58
N PRO A 447 6.57 -30.75 8.58
CA PRO A 447 5.44 -29.98 9.11
C PRO A 447 5.58 -29.66 10.61
N GLY A 448 6.22 -30.54 11.40
CA GLY A 448 6.37 -30.34 12.84
C GLY A 448 7.46 -29.35 13.26
N SER A 449 8.30 -28.87 12.30
CA SER A 449 9.35 -27.88 12.56
C SER A 449 9.13 -26.57 11.81
N ARG A 450 7.92 -26.33 11.28
CA ARG A 450 7.58 -25.05 10.64
C ARG A 450 7.47 -23.98 11.70
N PRO A 451 8.09 -22.80 11.49
CA PRO A 451 7.85 -21.66 12.36
C PRO A 451 6.35 -21.30 12.43
N ASP A 452 5.93 -20.84 13.60
CA ASP A 452 4.59 -20.27 13.77
C ASP A 452 4.61 -18.82 13.21
N PRO A 453 3.91 -18.53 12.11
CA PRO A 453 3.88 -17.19 11.57
C PRO A 453 3.22 -16.19 12.52
N GLY A 454 2.30 -16.65 13.38
CA GLY A 454 1.61 -15.82 14.37
C GLY A 454 2.48 -15.38 15.56
N ALA A 455 3.65 -16.00 15.77
CA ALA A 455 4.53 -15.69 16.89
C ALA A 455 5.28 -14.34 16.75
N GLY A 456 5.24 -13.70 15.58
CA GLY A 456 5.85 -12.38 15.33
C GLY A 456 5.15 -11.25 16.09
N GLY A 457 5.90 -10.19 16.38
CA GLY A 457 5.37 -8.98 17.03
C GLY A 457 4.61 -8.06 16.07
N TRP A 458 3.61 -8.59 15.34
CA TRP A 458 2.86 -7.86 14.34
C TRP A 458 2.02 -6.75 14.96
N VAL A 459 2.13 -5.54 14.44
CA VAL A 459 1.37 -4.38 14.93
C VAL A 459 0.23 -4.01 13.97
N SER A 460 -0.78 -3.31 14.49
CA SER A 460 -1.87 -2.79 13.67
C SER A 460 -1.48 -1.50 12.94
N TRP A 461 -2.19 -1.18 11.87
CA TRP A 461 -2.05 0.11 11.18
C TRP A 461 -2.39 1.28 12.10
N GLN A 462 -3.34 1.10 13.02
CA GLN A 462 -3.64 2.10 14.05
C GLN A 462 -2.42 2.39 14.93
N HIS A 463 -1.69 1.35 15.38
CA HIS A 463 -0.47 1.53 16.16
C HIS A 463 0.64 2.19 15.33
N SER A 464 0.79 1.79 14.07
CA SER A 464 1.74 2.39 13.13
C SER A 464 1.46 3.88 12.91
N ALA A 465 0.19 4.27 12.69
CA ALA A 465 -0.22 5.67 12.51
C ALA A 465 -0.03 6.50 13.79
N PHE A 466 -0.29 5.92 14.97
CA PHE A 466 -0.02 6.55 16.24
C PHE A 466 1.48 6.82 16.44
N SER A 467 2.32 5.83 16.16
CA SER A 467 3.78 5.98 16.22
C SER A 467 4.30 7.03 15.23
N LEU A 468 3.78 7.02 14.00
CA LEU A 468 4.08 8.01 12.96
C LEU A 468 3.80 9.43 13.46
N LYS A 469 2.63 9.67 14.06
CA LYS A 469 2.24 10.96 14.62
C LYS A 469 3.16 11.38 15.77
N ASN A 470 3.41 10.49 16.73
CA ASN A 470 4.22 10.81 17.92
C ASN A 470 5.68 11.13 17.56
N GLU A 471 6.31 10.35 16.68
CA GLU A 471 7.66 10.62 16.21
C GLU A 471 7.81 11.99 15.52
N THR A 472 6.69 12.55 15.05
CA THR A 472 6.66 13.87 14.41
C THR A 472 6.42 14.98 15.42
N ILE A 473 5.54 14.78 16.43
CA ILE A 473 5.05 15.82 17.36
C ILE A 473 5.93 15.97 18.59
N GLU A 474 6.47 14.88 19.17
CA GLU A 474 7.15 14.92 20.48
C GLU A 474 8.35 15.87 20.55
N ARG A 475 8.91 16.29 19.42
CA ARG A 475 10.02 17.27 19.40
C ARG A 475 9.66 18.71 19.09
N THR A 476 8.43 19.01 18.72
CA THR A 476 8.01 20.43 18.73
C THR A 476 7.94 20.97 20.16
N SER A 477 7.74 20.09 21.16
CA SER A 477 7.71 20.45 22.59
C SER A 477 9.08 20.46 23.27
N GLU A 478 10.07 19.68 22.81
CA GLU A 478 11.42 19.65 23.40
C GLU A 478 12.28 20.83 22.93
N THR A 479 12.10 21.37 21.72
CA THR A 479 12.83 22.53 21.22
C THR A 479 12.40 23.83 21.89
N ASP A 480 11.17 23.94 22.43
CA ASP A 480 10.71 25.08 23.21
C ASP A 480 11.26 25.08 24.64
N SER A 481 11.63 23.93 25.21
CA SER A 481 12.18 23.83 26.57
C SER A 481 13.70 24.05 26.66
N ASP A 482 14.45 23.83 25.59
CA ASP A 482 15.92 23.99 25.59
C ASP A 482 16.38 25.43 25.27
N HIS A 483 15.50 26.32 24.84
CA HIS A 483 15.86 27.74 24.62
C HIS A 483 15.77 28.61 25.86
N ASP A 484 15.22 28.13 26.99
CA ASP A 484 15.11 28.92 28.22
C ASP A 484 16.17 28.58 29.29
N GLY A 485 17.14 27.70 28.99
CA GLY A 485 18.09 27.10 29.94
C GLY A 485 19.54 27.53 29.86
N LEU A 486 19.96 28.55 29.10
CA LEU A 486 21.37 28.99 29.06
C LEU A 486 21.53 30.49 29.26
N ARG A 487 21.26 31.00 30.47
CA ARG A 487 21.89 32.21 30.98
C ARG A 487 23.07 31.84 31.84
N ILE A 488 24.25 31.83 31.26
CA ILE A 488 25.53 31.85 31.96
C ILE A 488 25.65 33.23 32.60
N ARG A 489 25.76 33.28 33.93
CA ARG A 489 26.23 34.49 34.67
C ARG A 489 27.74 34.41 34.85
N PRO A 490 28.41 35.55 34.97
CA PRO A 490 29.83 35.81 34.73
C PRO A 490 30.79 35.14 35.71
#